data_574ef8c756ec1cdb4c3a04b80bb84984
#
_entry.id   574ef8c756ec1cdb4c3a04b80bb84984
#
_cell.length_a   1.000
_cell.length_b   1.000
_cell.length_c   1.000
_cell.angle_alpha   90.00
_cell.angle_beta   90.00
_cell.angle_gamma   90.00
#
_symmetry.space_group_name_H-M   'P 1'
#
loop_
_entity.id
_entity.type
_entity.pdbx_description
1 polymer ?
#
loop_
_entity_poly.entity_id
_entity_poly.type
_entity_poly.pdbx_seq_one_letter_code
_entity_poly.pdbx_strand_id
1 'polypeptide(L)'
;MTEKFRSFAKVPPKGWNSWDGYGASVREDEVKRNADYMSENLKQFGWQYITVDIQWYEPTADSSKYHDFAPLVMDEYSRLLPDPARFPSAANGHGFKPLADYIHSLGLKFGIHIMRGIPRQAVHAGSPIKGTDKTATDIALNNICPWNADMYGVNTDMPEGQLY
;
A
#
# COMPACT_ATOMS: atom_id res chain seq x y z
N MET A 1 -12.51 -23.31 -22.90
CA MET A 1 -12.64 -22.29 -21.83
C MET A 1 -11.91 -21.04 -22.28
N THR A 2 -12.62 -19.97 -22.55
CA THR A 2 -11.97 -18.67 -22.85
C THR A 2 -11.30 -18.19 -21.57
N GLU A 3 -10.00 -18.03 -21.61
CA GLU A 3 -9.20 -17.58 -20.48
C GLU A 3 -9.63 -16.17 -20.08
N LYS A 4 -10.48 -16.09 -19.05
CA LYS A 4 -11.12 -14.86 -18.57
C LYS A 4 -10.11 -13.72 -18.31
N PHE A 5 -8.88 -14.05 -17.91
CA PHE A 5 -7.83 -13.05 -17.65
C PHE A 5 -7.42 -12.24 -18.88
N ARG A 6 -7.54 -12.80 -20.11
CA ARG A 6 -7.23 -12.08 -21.35
C ARG A 6 -8.19 -10.93 -21.64
N SER A 7 -9.32 -10.88 -20.92
CA SER A 7 -10.28 -9.77 -21.05
C SER A 7 -9.97 -8.59 -20.13
N PHE A 8 -9.06 -8.74 -19.14
CA PHE A 8 -8.87 -7.74 -18.10
C PHE A 8 -8.03 -6.54 -18.53
N ALA A 9 -7.02 -6.74 -19.36
CA ALA A 9 -6.12 -5.68 -19.79
C ALA A 9 -5.92 -5.74 -21.30
N LYS A 10 -6.93 -5.33 -22.06
CA LYS A 10 -6.91 -5.31 -23.53
C LYS A 10 -5.90 -4.30 -24.09
N VAL A 11 -5.56 -3.28 -23.32
CA VAL A 11 -4.56 -2.26 -23.62
C VAL A 11 -3.70 -2.04 -22.37
N PRO A 12 -2.44 -1.58 -22.52
CA PRO A 12 -1.61 -1.22 -21.37
C PRO A 12 -2.31 -0.20 -20.48
N PRO A 13 -2.33 -0.39 -19.14
CA PRO A 13 -2.89 0.58 -18.24
C PRO A 13 -2.08 1.88 -18.28
N LYS A 14 -2.77 3.02 -18.25
CA LYS A 14 -2.16 4.34 -18.14
C LYS A 14 -2.54 4.96 -16.80
N GLY A 15 -1.57 5.46 -16.07
CA GLY A 15 -1.80 6.04 -14.76
C GLY A 15 -0.60 6.80 -14.23
N TRP A 16 -0.82 7.44 -13.11
CA TRP A 16 0.18 8.09 -12.30
C TRP A 16 0.48 7.23 -11.06
N ASN A 17 1.75 7.12 -10.75
CA ASN A 17 2.25 6.50 -9.53
C ASN A 17 3.05 7.55 -8.76
N SER A 18 2.88 7.62 -7.44
CA SER A 18 3.48 8.68 -6.63
C SER A 18 5.00 8.57 -6.51
N TRP A 19 5.59 7.39 -6.74
CA TRP A 19 7.00 7.13 -6.47
C TRP A 19 7.96 8.04 -7.24
N ASP A 20 7.76 8.18 -8.54
CA ASP A 20 8.70 8.92 -9.39
C ASP A 20 8.74 10.42 -9.09
N GLY A 21 7.64 10.97 -8.54
CA GLY A 21 7.58 12.40 -8.20
C GLY A 21 7.84 12.70 -6.72
N TYR A 22 7.47 11.79 -5.83
CA TYR A 22 7.45 12.04 -4.38
C TYR A 22 8.23 11.00 -3.57
N GLY A 23 8.67 9.90 -4.18
CA GLY A 23 9.21 8.77 -3.44
C GLY A 23 8.20 8.26 -2.42
N ALA A 24 8.65 8.03 -1.20
CA ALA A 24 7.82 7.59 -0.08
C ALA A 24 7.03 8.73 0.59
N SER A 25 7.31 10.00 0.24
CA SER A 25 6.86 11.16 1.02
C SER A 25 5.47 11.69 0.68
N VAL A 26 4.81 11.16 -0.36
CA VAL A 26 3.53 11.68 -0.88
C VAL A 26 2.47 11.87 0.21
N ARG A 27 1.71 12.96 0.10
CA ARG A 27 0.62 13.34 1.01
C ARG A 27 -0.73 13.34 0.28
N GLU A 28 -1.80 13.26 1.05
CA GLU A 28 -3.17 13.18 0.50
C GLU A 28 -3.53 14.32 -0.45
N ASP A 29 -3.17 15.55 -0.10
CA ASP A 29 -3.44 16.73 -0.93
C ASP A 29 -2.66 16.70 -2.26
N GLU A 30 -1.47 16.13 -2.27
CA GLU A 30 -0.66 15.93 -3.48
C GLU A 30 -1.30 14.87 -4.39
N VAL A 31 -1.76 13.77 -3.81
CA VAL A 31 -2.50 12.73 -4.57
C VAL A 31 -3.75 13.34 -5.21
N LYS A 32 -4.52 14.15 -4.45
CA LYS A 32 -5.72 14.82 -4.96
C LYS A 32 -5.41 15.77 -6.11
N ARG A 33 -4.37 16.62 -5.97
CA ARG A 33 -3.96 17.53 -7.05
C ARG A 33 -3.56 16.79 -8.34
N ASN A 34 -2.85 15.68 -8.22
CA ASN A 34 -2.51 14.86 -9.40
C ASN A 34 -3.72 14.17 -10.01
N ALA A 35 -4.68 13.74 -9.18
CA ALA A 35 -5.94 13.16 -9.64
C ALA A 35 -6.80 14.20 -10.40
N ASP A 36 -6.92 15.42 -9.87
CA ASP A 36 -7.62 16.52 -10.51
C ASP A 36 -7.03 16.83 -11.88
N TYR A 37 -5.71 17.03 -11.93
CA TYR A 37 -5.01 17.27 -13.20
C TYR A 37 -5.22 16.14 -14.21
N MET A 38 -5.13 14.88 -13.77
CA MET A 38 -5.35 13.73 -14.65
C MET A 38 -6.79 13.70 -15.16
N SER A 39 -7.77 13.97 -14.31
CA SER A 39 -9.18 13.98 -14.68
C SER A 39 -9.48 15.04 -15.74
N GLU A 40 -8.92 16.22 -15.57
CA GLU A 40 -9.17 17.37 -16.46
C GLU A 40 -8.42 17.25 -17.79
N ASN A 41 -7.17 16.77 -17.77
CA ASN A 41 -6.27 16.91 -18.91
C ASN A 41 -5.93 15.58 -19.60
N LEU A 42 -5.90 14.45 -18.90
CA LEU A 42 -5.35 13.20 -19.41
C LEU A 42 -6.37 12.08 -19.55
N LYS A 43 -7.48 12.12 -18.83
CA LYS A 43 -8.51 11.08 -18.84
C LYS A 43 -9.07 10.80 -20.24
N GLN A 44 -9.26 11.83 -21.06
CA GLN A 44 -9.72 11.71 -22.45
C GLN A 44 -8.77 10.88 -23.32
N PHE A 45 -7.48 10.74 -22.93
CA PHE A 45 -6.47 9.94 -23.62
C PHE A 45 -6.30 8.56 -23.00
N GLY A 46 -7.22 8.15 -22.09
CA GLY A 46 -7.24 6.82 -21.47
C GLY A 46 -6.38 6.69 -20.22
N TRP A 47 -5.92 7.80 -19.62
CA TRP A 47 -5.27 7.80 -18.30
C TRP A 47 -6.34 7.62 -17.23
N GLN A 48 -6.21 6.58 -16.40
CA GLN A 48 -7.30 6.17 -15.51
C GLN A 48 -6.85 5.83 -14.07
N TYR A 49 -5.59 5.54 -13.84
CA TYR A 49 -5.13 5.01 -12.57
C TYR A 49 -4.35 6.05 -11.78
N ILE A 50 -4.72 6.23 -10.51
CA ILE A 50 -3.97 6.98 -9.50
C ILE A 50 -3.50 5.97 -8.47
N THR A 51 -2.17 5.82 -8.33
CA THR A 51 -1.59 4.84 -7.42
C THR A 51 -0.72 5.54 -6.38
N VAL A 52 -1.03 5.31 -5.11
CA VAL A 52 -0.16 5.66 -3.99
C VAL A 52 0.84 4.52 -3.80
N ASP A 53 2.11 4.82 -3.96
CA ASP A 53 3.19 3.84 -3.81
C ASP A 53 3.51 3.59 -2.34
N ILE A 54 4.44 2.69 -2.09
CA ILE A 54 4.80 2.17 -0.76
C ILE A 54 5.14 3.25 0.27
N GLN A 55 5.20 2.84 1.54
CA GLN A 55 5.52 3.66 2.71
C GLN A 55 4.45 4.71 3.08
N TRP A 56 3.23 4.60 2.56
CA TRP A 56 2.09 5.41 3.00
C TRP A 56 1.71 5.19 4.47
N TYR A 57 2.25 4.15 5.09
CA TYR A 57 2.05 3.73 6.48
C TYR A 57 3.21 4.15 7.40
N GLU A 58 4.24 4.81 6.89
CA GLU A 58 5.38 5.26 7.67
C GLU A 58 5.30 6.77 7.94
N PRO A 59 5.14 7.22 9.22
CA PRO A 59 4.95 8.63 9.55
C PRO A 59 6.11 9.55 9.17
N THR A 60 7.34 9.02 9.16
CA THR A 60 8.56 9.79 8.93
C THR A 60 9.07 9.74 7.49
N ALA A 61 8.34 9.10 6.59
CA ALA A 61 8.74 8.99 5.19
C ALA A 61 8.86 10.39 4.54
N ASP A 62 10.04 10.72 4.05
CA ASP A 62 10.39 12.06 3.55
C ASP A 62 11.08 12.06 2.19
N SER A 63 11.46 10.90 1.67
CA SER A 63 12.23 10.78 0.44
C SER A 63 12.03 9.41 -0.23
N SER A 64 12.89 9.08 -1.19
CA SER A 64 12.96 7.75 -1.80
C SER A 64 13.76 6.73 -0.97
N LYS A 65 14.28 7.13 0.19
CA LYS A 65 15.00 6.23 1.09
C LYS A 65 14.02 5.52 2.03
N TYR A 66 14.33 4.27 2.34
CA TYR A 66 13.67 3.53 3.40
C TYR A 66 14.37 3.81 4.73
N HIS A 67 13.62 4.18 5.75
CA HIS A 67 14.15 4.40 7.09
C HIS A 67 14.20 3.07 7.82
N ASP A 68 15.40 2.66 8.21
CA ASP A 68 15.59 1.43 8.99
C ASP A 68 14.90 1.57 10.36
N PHE A 69 14.18 0.52 10.76
CA PHE A 69 13.47 0.44 12.03
C PHE A 69 12.42 1.55 12.28
N ALA A 70 11.90 2.16 11.21
CA ALA A 70 10.85 3.15 11.34
C ALA A 70 9.59 2.54 11.98
N PRO A 71 8.92 3.27 12.89
CA PRO A 71 7.63 2.84 13.40
C PRO A 71 6.59 2.93 12.28
N LEU A 72 5.80 1.87 12.11
CA LEU A 72 4.75 1.80 11.11
C LEU A 72 3.38 1.94 11.75
N VAL A 73 2.45 2.58 11.06
CA VAL A 73 1.05 2.66 11.46
C VAL A 73 0.37 1.34 11.09
N MET A 74 -0.07 0.59 12.09
CA MET A 74 -0.69 -0.72 11.92
C MET A 74 -1.85 -0.89 12.89
N ASP A 75 -2.78 -1.78 12.55
CA ASP A 75 -3.80 -2.24 13.50
C ASP A 75 -3.30 -3.36 14.43
N GLU A 76 -4.20 -3.89 15.25
CA GLU A 76 -3.92 -4.96 16.22
C GLU A 76 -3.45 -6.28 15.58
N TYR A 77 -3.73 -6.48 14.30
CA TYR A 77 -3.29 -7.64 13.50
C TYR A 77 -2.09 -7.30 12.61
N SER A 78 -1.45 -6.16 12.84
CA SER A 78 -0.33 -5.63 12.02
C SER A 78 -0.67 -5.38 10.56
N ARG A 79 -1.96 -5.17 10.22
CA ARG A 79 -2.33 -4.70 8.90
C ARG A 79 -1.98 -3.22 8.79
N LEU A 80 -1.26 -2.88 7.73
CA LEU A 80 -0.78 -1.52 7.50
C LEU A 80 -1.95 -0.55 7.33
N LEU A 81 -1.87 0.60 7.98
CA LEU A 81 -2.85 1.69 7.93
C LEU A 81 -2.19 2.96 7.39
N PRO A 82 -2.91 3.77 6.60
CA PRO A 82 -2.37 5.06 6.16
C PRO A 82 -2.07 5.97 7.35
N ASP A 83 -0.89 6.59 7.34
CA ASP A 83 -0.53 7.55 8.36
C ASP A 83 -1.46 8.77 8.34
N PRO A 84 -2.22 9.07 9.42
CA PRO A 84 -3.18 10.16 9.43
C PRO A 84 -2.57 11.56 9.38
N ALA A 85 -1.28 11.72 9.68
CA ALA A 85 -0.59 12.99 9.50
C ALA A 85 -0.30 13.29 8.03
N ARG A 86 -0.20 12.26 7.19
CA ARG A 86 0.01 12.38 5.75
C ARG A 86 -1.28 12.23 4.96
N PHE A 87 -2.19 11.38 5.44
CA PHE A 87 -3.49 11.09 4.85
C PHE A 87 -4.61 11.38 5.87
N PRO A 88 -4.94 12.68 6.10
CA PRO A 88 -5.86 13.06 7.17
C PRO A 88 -7.26 12.42 7.07
N SER A 89 -7.73 12.15 5.87
CA SER A 89 -9.04 11.51 5.68
C SER A 89 -9.06 10.05 6.11
N ALA A 90 -7.89 9.43 6.32
CA ALA A 90 -7.77 8.05 6.81
C ALA A 90 -7.97 7.91 8.32
N ALA A 91 -8.00 9.03 9.06
CA ALA A 91 -8.18 9.03 10.51
C ALA A 91 -9.46 8.27 10.94
N ASN A 92 -9.50 7.88 12.22
CA ASN A 92 -10.64 7.17 12.82
C ASN A 92 -10.98 5.82 12.14
N GLY A 93 -10.00 5.15 11.57
CA GLY A 93 -10.18 3.85 10.95
C GLY A 93 -10.79 3.86 9.56
N HIS A 94 -10.91 5.03 8.92
CA HIS A 94 -11.47 5.14 7.57
C HIS A 94 -10.55 4.55 6.48
N GLY A 95 -9.25 4.40 6.77
CA GLY A 95 -8.29 3.92 5.79
C GLY A 95 -8.26 4.78 4.53
N PHE A 96 -7.97 4.20 3.39
CA PHE A 96 -7.99 4.93 2.12
C PHE A 96 -9.38 5.15 1.50
N LYS A 97 -10.46 4.70 2.17
CA LYS A 97 -11.80 4.79 1.58
C LYS A 97 -12.18 6.22 1.16
N PRO A 98 -12.02 7.28 1.99
CA PRO A 98 -12.40 8.63 1.58
C PRO A 98 -11.60 9.17 0.40
N LEU A 99 -10.29 8.87 0.34
CA LEU A 99 -9.44 9.25 -0.79
C LEU A 99 -9.82 8.48 -2.06
N ALA A 100 -10.11 7.19 -1.94
CA ALA A 100 -10.57 6.37 -3.05
C ALA A 100 -11.93 6.87 -3.59
N ASP A 101 -12.88 7.18 -2.71
CA ASP A 101 -14.19 7.73 -3.10
C ASP A 101 -14.03 9.07 -3.85
N TYR A 102 -13.12 9.93 -3.39
CA TYR A 102 -12.79 11.17 -4.09
C TYR A 102 -12.28 10.90 -5.52
N ILE A 103 -11.30 10.04 -5.66
CA ILE A 103 -10.70 9.70 -6.96
C ILE A 103 -11.74 9.03 -7.88
N HIS A 104 -12.58 8.16 -7.34
CA HIS A 104 -13.69 7.54 -8.08
C HIS A 104 -14.71 8.58 -8.54
N SER A 105 -14.99 9.63 -7.76
CA SER A 105 -15.90 10.70 -8.15
C SER A 105 -15.41 11.48 -9.37
N LEU A 106 -14.09 11.52 -9.60
CA LEU A 106 -13.48 12.08 -10.81
C LEU A 106 -13.56 11.13 -12.02
N GLY A 107 -14.10 9.92 -11.82
CA GLY A 107 -14.16 8.85 -12.82
C GLY A 107 -12.80 8.21 -13.11
N LEU A 108 -11.89 8.25 -12.14
CA LEU A 108 -10.59 7.59 -12.13
C LEU A 108 -10.63 6.34 -11.26
N LYS A 109 -9.58 5.56 -11.28
CA LYS A 109 -9.40 4.35 -10.46
C LYS A 109 -8.30 4.59 -9.45
N PHE A 110 -8.51 4.14 -8.22
CA PHE A 110 -7.54 4.24 -7.14
C PHE A 110 -6.82 2.91 -6.91
N GLY A 111 -5.52 2.95 -6.67
CA GLY A 111 -4.71 1.81 -6.30
C GLY A 111 -3.67 2.16 -5.25
N ILE A 112 -3.17 1.14 -4.57
CA ILE A 112 -2.05 1.23 -3.64
C ILE A 112 -1.00 0.19 -4.00
N HIS A 113 0.26 0.52 -3.74
CA HIS A 113 1.36 -0.43 -3.74
C HIS A 113 1.75 -0.73 -2.29
N ILE A 114 1.98 -1.99 -1.97
CA ILE A 114 2.37 -2.45 -0.65
C ILE A 114 3.67 -3.25 -0.73
N MET A 115 4.53 -3.09 0.27
CA MET A 115 5.73 -3.93 0.39
C MET A 115 5.35 -5.39 0.64
N ARG A 116 6.09 -6.29 0.02
CA ARG A 116 5.98 -7.73 0.27
C ARG A 116 6.56 -8.09 1.65
N GLY A 117 6.02 -9.13 2.25
CA GLY A 117 6.54 -9.71 3.48
C GLY A 117 5.83 -9.20 4.73
N ILE A 118 6.44 -9.45 5.88
CA ILE A 118 5.91 -9.11 7.20
C ILE A 118 6.77 -7.99 7.79
N PRO A 119 6.16 -6.88 8.25
CA PRO A 119 6.91 -5.84 8.94
C PRO A 119 7.72 -6.39 10.12
N ARG A 120 8.98 -5.97 10.23
CA ARG A 120 9.83 -6.32 11.37
C ARG A 120 9.14 -6.02 12.70
N GLN A 121 8.46 -4.87 12.78
CA GLN A 121 7.70 -4.48 13.96
C GLN A 121 6.63 -5.52 14.33
N ALA A 122 5.90 -6.08 13.36
CA ALA A 122 4.90 -7.12 13.59
C ALA A 122 5.52 -8.41 14.13
N VAL A 123 6.65 -8.84 13.54
CA VAL A 123 7.36 -10.06 13.96
C VAL A 123 7.89 -9.92 15.38
N HIS A 124 8.51 -8.80 15.70
CA HIS A 124 9.08 -8.56 17.05
C HIS A 124 8.00 -8.37 18.12
N ALA A 125 6.84 -7.82 17.74
CA ALA A 125 5.69 -7.69 18.65
C ALA A 125 4.91 -9.00 18.85
N GLY A 126 5.17 -10.03 18.03
CA GLY A 126 4.37 -11.25 18.02
C GLY A 126 2.91 -10.98 17.71
N SER A 127 2.64 -10.09 16.75
CA SER A 127 1.28 -9.67 16.41
C SER A 127 0.42 -10.85 15.96
N PRO A 128 -0.83 -10.98 16.44
CA PRO A 128 -1.69 -12.09 16.07
C PRO A 128 -2.10 -12.05 14.61
N ILE A 129 -2.26 -13.21 14.00
CA ILE A 129 -2.84 -13.35 12.66
C ILE A 129 -4.35 -13.52 12.83
N LYS A 130 -5.12 -12.64 12.21
CA LYS A 130 -6.57 -12.62 12.35
C LYS A 130 -7.20 -13.95 11.97
N GLY A 131 -7.99 -14.54 12.89
CA GLY A 131 -8.72 -15.78 12.67
C GLY A 131 -7.90 -17.05 12.87
N THR A 132 -6.70 -16.94 13.47
CA THR A 132 -5.83 -18.07 13.80
C THR A 132 -5.35 -17.98 15.25
N ASP A 133 -4.66 -19.02 15.72
CA ASP A 133 -3.91 -19.06 16.99
C ASP A 133 -2.42 -18.71 16.83
N LYS A 134 -2.03 -18.30 15.62
CA LYS A 134 -0.65 -17.99 15.25
C LYS A 134 -0.36 -16.50 15.27
N THR A 135 0.92 -16.19 15.32
CA THR A 135 1.45 -14.83 15.29
C THR A 135 2.35 -14.60 14.09
N ALA A 136 2.65 -13.33 13.81
CA ALA A 136 3.59 -12.94 12.76
C ALA A 136 4.97 -13.63 12.95
N THR A 137 5.39 -13.89 14.19
CA THR A 137 6.66 -14.59 14.50
C THR A 137 6.65 -16.04 14.02
N ASP A 138 5.50 -16.72 14.12
CA ASP A 138 5.39 -18.14 13.73
C ASP A 138 5.56 -18.36 12.22
N ILE A 139 5.17 -17.38 11.42
CA ILE A 139 5.17 -17.47 9.96
C ILE A 139 6.28 -16.67 9.28
N ALA A 140 7.11 -15.97 10.05
CA ALA A 140 8.22 -15.19 9.51
C ALA A 140 9.38 -16.08 9.04
N LEU A 141 9.91 -15.78 7.87
CA LEU A 141 11.15 -16.36 7.37
C LEU A 141 12.29 -15.33 7.49
N ASN A 142 13.46 -15.80 7.91
CA ASN A 142 14.66 -14.96 8.04
C ASN A 142 15.33 -14.68 6.69
N ASN A 143 14.53 -14.34 5.69
CA ASN A 143 14.98 -13.88 4.38
C ASN A 143 14.42 -12.47 4.15
N ILE A 144 15.20 -11.48 4.51
CA ILE A 144 14.83 -10.08 4.38
C ILE A 144 14.83 -9.60 2.92
N CYS A 145 14.07 -8.55 2.64
CA CYS A 145 14.18 -7.86 1.37
C CYS A 145 15.54 -7.14 1.29
N PRO A 146 16.36 -7.35 0.23
CA PRO A 146 17.70 -6.77 0.16
C PRO A 146 17.75 -5.24 0.17
N TRP A 147 16.69 -4.58 -0.24
CA TRP A 147 16.58 -3.11 -0.32
C TRP A 147 15.59 -2.51 0.67
N ASN A 148 14.96 -3.34 1.50
CA ASN A 148 14.19 -2.91 2.67
C ASN A 148 14.29 -3.97 3.76
N ALA A 149 15.24 -3.78 4.67
CA ALA A 149 15.51 -4.72 5.76
C ALA A 149 14.40 -4.79 6.82
N ASP A 150 13.41 -3.89 6.77
CA ASP A 150 12.29 -3.86 7.71
C ASP A 150 11.17 -4.85 7.38
N MET A 151 11.34 -5.67 6.34
CA MET A 151 10.39 -6.69 5.95
C MET A 151 11.02 -8.08 5.99
N TYR A 152 10.41 -9.01 6.75
CA TYR A 152 10.74 -10.43 6.71
C TYR A 152 9.96 -11.14 5.60
N GLY A 153 10.45 -12.29 5.14
CA GLY A 153 9.67 -13.15 4.27
C GLY A 153 8.49 -13.80 4.99
N VAL A 154 7.51 -14.23 4.22
CA VAL A 154 6.35 -15.00 4.72
C VAL A 154 6.54 -16.48 4.39
N ASN A 155 6.34 -17.36 5.36
CA ASN A 155 6.29 -18.80 5.15
C ASN A 155 4.92 -19.19 4.54
N THR A 156 4.85 -19.22 3.23
CA THR A 156 3.63 -19.59 2.49
C THR A 156 3.35 -21.09 2.46
N ASP A 157 4.25 -21.93 3.00
CA ASP A 157 3.99 -23.37 3.20
C ASP A 157 3.07 -23.60 4.39
N MET A 158 2.94 -22.62 5.28
CA MET A 158 1.97 -22.61 6.37
C MET A 158 0.64 -21.99 5.91
N PRO A 159 -0.52 -22.60 6.24
CA PRO A 159 -1.84 -22.02 5.91
C PRO A 159 -2.00 -20.59 6.45
N GLU A 160 -1.49 -20.31 7.64
CA GLU A 160 -1.55 -19.00 8.29
C GLU A 160 -0.70 -17.97 7.56
N GLY A 161 0.41 -18.38 6.93
CA GLY A 161 1.22 -17.51 6.08
C GLY A 161 0.53 -17.15 4.75
N GLN A 162 -0.45 -17.95 4.33
CA GLN A 162 -1.29 -17.64 3.16
C GLN A 162 -2.46 -16.71 3.53
N LEU A 163 -2.82 -16.64 4.82
CA LEU A 163 -3.87 -15.75 5.33
C LEU A 163 -3.35 -14.35 5.67
N TYR A 164 -2.05 -14.25 6.00
CA TYR A 164 -1.41 -12.97 6.34
C TYR A 164 -1.32 -12.06 5.13
#